data_69c7c4b1d07ba3333e6712a863812e0f
#
_entry.id   69c7c4b1d07ba3333e6712a863812e0f
#
_cell.length_a   1.000
_cell.length_b   1.000
_cell.length_c   1.000
_cell.angle_alpha   90.00
_cell.angle_beta   90.00
_cell.angle_gamma   90.00
#
_symmetry.space_group_name_H-M   'P 1'
#
loop_
_entity.id
_entity.type
_entity.pdbx_description
1 polymer ?
#
loop_
_entity_poly.entity_id
_entity_poly.type
_entity_poly.pdbx_seq_one_letter_code
_entity_poly.pdbx_strand_id
1 'polypeptide(L)'
;MALDIAVVMDPIQSIQPNKDSSLAMLLEAQRRGHRLHYLLPGSLGLEGSQPVARSAALEVRDDPKDWHRLGGPAPCALDRMDVILMRKDPPVDSAFLYDTLILEQAELAGVLVVNRAAGLRDLNEKLAALRFPQCCPPTRVSRRMDELAAFVAEHEDCVIKPLDGMGGRSIFRARAGDDNLKVILETLTDGGQRQAMIQRYIPEITQGDKRILLVDGEPVSHLLARIPQGGDFRGNLAAGGRGEVRELDDRDRWIAAQVGPEMRRRGMLFVGLDVIGGYLTEVNVTSPTCIREIDAGAGLNVAGLLFDRIEALRG
;
A
#
# COMPACT_ATOMS: atom_id res chain seq x y z
N MET A 1 17.46 10.39 -20.11
CA MET A 1 18.28 11.29 -19.23
C MET A 1 18.35 10.64 -17.85
N ALA A 2 19.49 10.71 -17.13
CA ALA A 2 19.57 10.19 -15.77
C ALA A 2 18.78 11.12 -14.82
N LEU A 3 17.85 10.55 -14.04
CA LEU A 3 17.03 11.27 -13.07
C LEU A 3 17.64 11.21 -11.67
N ASP A 4 17.40 12.24 -10.85
CA ASP A 4 17.63 12.24 -9.42
C ASP A 4 16.38 11.75 -8.71
N ILE A 5 16.43 10.53 -8.16
CA ILE A 5 15.30 9.85 -7.54
C ILE A 5 15.53 9.73 -6.04
N ALA A 6 14.68 10.39 -5.27
CA ALA A 6 14.64 10.21 -3.83
C ALA A 6 13.64 9.14 -3.43
N VAL A 7 13.93 8.37 -2.39
CA VAL A 7 12.99 7.46 -1.74
C VAL A 7 12.82 7.83 -0.28
N VAL A 8 11.59 8.09 0.12
CA VAL A 8 11.18 8.25 1.52
C VAL A 8 10.67 6.91 2.02
N MET A 9 11.41 6.23 2.88
CA MET A 9 11.04 4.92 3.39
C MET A 9 11.61 4.69 4.80
N ASP A 10 11.03 3.73 5.49
CA ASP A 10 11.52 3.26 6.79
C ASP A 10 12.97 2.75 6.69
N PRO A 11 13.67 2.54 7.81
CA PRO A 11 15.09 2.19 7.79
C PRO A 11 15.38 1.03 6.84
N ILE A 12 16.17 1.29 5.79
CA ILE A 12 16.50 0.32 4.74
C ILE A 12 17.16 -0.95 5.29
N GLN A 13 17.77 -0.87 6.48
CA GLN A 13 18.36 -2.00 7.18
C GLN A 13 17.32 -2.99 7.70
N SER A 14 16.07 -2.55 7.89
CA SER A 14 14.97 -3.34 8.47
C SER A 14 14.13 -4.10 7.45
N ILE A 15 14.33 -3.84 6.16
CA ILE A 15 13.56 -4.52 5.10
C ILE A 15 13.94 -5.99 4.97
N GLN A 16 13.06 -6.77 4.33
CA GLN A 16 13.35 -8.13 3.90
C GLN A 16 13.71 -8.11 2.40
N PRO A 17 15.00 -8.10 2.02
CA PRO A 17 15.43 -7.83 0.65
C PRO A 17 14.76 -8.71 -0.40
N ASN A 18 14.53 -9.99 -0.08
CA ASN A 18 13.90 -10.95 -1.01
C ASN A 18 12.42 -10.67 -1.31
N LYS A 19 11.75 -9.81 -0.54
CA LYS A 19 10.31 -9.51 -0.66
C LYS A 19 10.02 -8.03 -0.84
N ASP A 20 11.00 -7.18 -0.57
CA ASP A 20 10.77 -5.73 -0.52
C ASP A 20 10.56 -5.14 -1.92
N SER A 21 9.39 -4.51 -2.09
CA SER A 21 9.01 -3.87 -3.36
C SER A 21 9.70 -2.54 -3.57
N SER A 22 10.07 -1.82 -2.52
CA SER A 22 10.83 -0.58 -2.62
C SER A 22 12.25 -0.88 -3.11
N LEU A 23 12.87 -1.95 -2.61
CA LEU A 23 14.16 -2.42 -3.12
C LEU A 23 14.07 -2.82 -4.60
N ALA A 24 13.00 -3.50 -5.03
CA ALA A 24 12.80 -3.83 -6.45
C ALA A 24 12.74 -2.56 -7.33
N MET A 25 12.02 -1.53 -6.88
CA MET A 25 11.97 -0.23 -7.56
C MET A 25 13.34 0.44 -7.62
N LEU A 26 14.11 0.44 -6.53
CA LEU A 26 15.43 1.03 -6.46
C LEU A 26 16.46 0.30 -7.34
N LEU A 27 16.41 -1.03 -7.37
CA LEU A 27 17.25 -1.84 -8.26
C LEU A 27 16.99 -1.51 -9.73
N GLU A 28 15.72 -1.37 -10.12
CA GLU A 28 15.36 -1.01 -11.48
C GLU A 28 15.78 0.43 -11.82
N ALA A 29 15.57 1.39 -10.92
CA ALA A 29 16.02 2.76 -11.10
C ALA A 29 17.54 2.83 -11.32
N GLN A 30 18.31 2.15 -10.48
CA GLN A 30 19.77 2.10 -10.61
C GLN A 30 20.21 1.40 -11.89
N ARG A 31 19.55 0.31 -12.29
CA ARG A 31 19.82 -0.39 -13.57
C ARG A 31 19.61 0.52 -14.79
N ARG A 32 18.65 1.46 -14.70
CA ARG A 32 18.41 2.49 -15.75
C ARG A 32 19.40 3.66 -15.70
N GLY A 33 20.31 3.67 -14.73
CA GLY A 33 21.33 4.70 -14.57
C GLY A 33 20.84 5.95 -13.85
N HIS A 34 19.74 5.88 -13.12
CA HIS A 34 19.28 6.97 -12.25
C HIS A 34 20.11 7.07 -10.98
N ARG A 35 20.19 8.27 -10.39
CA ARG A 35 20.87 8.52 -9.12
C ARG A 35 19.88 8.37 -7.97
N LEU A 36 20.26 7.61 -6.95
CA LEU A 36 19.38 7.31 -5.83
C LEU A 36 19.74 8.13 -4.58
N HIS A 37 18.71 8.68 -3.94
CA HIS A 37 18.79 9.45 -2.71
C HIS A 37 17.87 8.85 -1.66
N TYR A 38 18.43 8.46 -0.53
CA TYR A 38 17.68 7.88 0.57
C TYR A 38 17.27 8.93 1.60
N LEU A 39 16.01 8.95 1.98
CA LEU A 39 15.41 9.84 2.96
C LEU A 39 14.68 9.04 4.04
N LEU A 40 14.97 9.30 5.29
CA LEU A 40 14.14 8.84 6.39
C LEU A 40 12.89 9.74 6.52
N PRO A 41 11.71 9.21 6.88
CA PRO A 41 10.50 10.01 7.04
C PRO A 41 10.71 11.22 7.96
N GLY A 42 11.31 11.06 9.12
CA GLY A 42 11.59 12.16 10.06
C GLY A 42 12.65 13.16 9.61
N SER A 43 13.20 13.07 8.39
CA SER A 43 14.19 14.00 7.86
C SER A 43 13.61 15.12 6.99
N LEU A 44 12.32 15.06 6.68
CA LEU A 44 11.63 16.05 5.85
C LEU A 44 11.33 17.32 6.64
N GLY A 45 11.40 18.48 5.99
CA GLY A 45 11.11 19.78 6.62
C GLY A 45 10.84 20.89 5.61
N LEU A 46 10.56 22.08 6.12
CA LEU A 46 10.41 23.31 5.33
C LEU A 46 11.32 24.38 5.87
N GLU A 47 12.03 25.08 5.00
CA GLU A 47 12.71 26.34 5.26
C GLU A 47 11.96 27.45 4.52
N GLY A 48 11.10 28.19 5.23
CA GLY A 48 10.09 29.02 4.58
C GLY A 48 9.11 28.16 3.78
N SER A 49 9.04 28.34 2.47
CA SER A 49 8.26 27.50 1.55
C SER A 49 9.09 26.43 0.84
N GLN A 50 10.41 26.41 1.04
CA GLN A 50 11.30 25.47 0.38
C GLN A 50 11.27 24.12 1.08
N PRO A 51 10.90 23.02 0.39
CA PRO A 51 10.95 21.69 0.95
C PRO A 51 12.40 21.20 1.03
N VAL A 52 12.82 20.79 2.22
CA VAL A 52 14.17 20.33 2.51
C VAL A 52 14.18 18.99 3.20
N ALA A 53 15.31 18.29 3.16
CA ALA A 53 15.53 17.06 3.89
C ALA A 53 17.00 16.83 4.21
N ARG A 54 17.29 15.75 4.95
CA ARG A 54 18.62 15.16 4.98
C ARG A 54 18.62 13.90 4.15
N SER A 55 19.38 13.91 3.04
CA SER A 55 19.50 12.77 2.14
C SER A 55 20.86 12.10 2.22
N ALA A 56 20.89 10.79 2.00
CA ALA A 56 22.12 10.04 1.79
C ALA A 56 22.12 9.48 0.35
N ALA A 57 23.28 9.54 -0.34
CA ALA A 57 23.44 8.81 -1.60
C ALA A 57 23.23 7.30 -1.32
N LEU A 58 22.53 6.62 -2.22
CA LEU A 58 22.18 5.22 -2.06
C LEU A 58 22.67 4.41 -3.27
N GLU A 59 23.34 3.29 -2.99
CA GLU A 59 23.58 2.23 -3.97
C GLU A 59 22.85 0.97 -3.49
N VAL A 60 22.25 0.22 -4.40
CA VAL A 60 21.53 -1.03 -4.07
C VAL A 60 22.06 -2.20 -4.86
N ARG A 61 21.92 -3.39 -4.28
CA ARG A 61 22.32 -4.67 -4.88
C ARG A 61 21.24 -5.71 -4.62
N ASP A 62 21.09 -6.63 -5.54
CA ASP A 62 20.20 -7.78 -5.36
C ASP A 62 20.95 -8.92 -4.62
N ASP A 63 21.41 -8.61 -3.42
CA ASP A 63 22.07 -9.55 -2.52
C ASP A 63 21.38 -9.48 -1.14
N PRO A 64 20.77 -10.57 -0.65
CA PRO A 64 20.09 -10.58 0.65
C PRO A 64 20.98 -10.27 1.85
N LYS A 65 22.31 -10.38 1.69
CA LYS A 65 23.28 -10.15 2.78
C LYS A 65 23.96 -8.77 2.69
N ASP A 66 23.95 -8.14 1.49
CA ASP A 66 24.62 -6.84 1.22
C ASP A 66 23.81 -6.05 0.19
N TRP A 67 22.57 -5.68 0.51
CA TRP A 67 21.62 -5.09 -0.46
C TRP A 67 21.74 -3.58 -0.62
N HIS A 68 22.48 -2.86 0.26
CA HIS A 68 22.57 -1.41 0.18
C HIS A 68 23.91 -0.86 0.70
N ARG A 69 24.26 0.31 0.16
CA ARG A 69 25.31 1.19 0.72
C ARG A 69 24.76 2.60 0.82
N LEU A 70 24.96 3.23 1.97
CA LEU A 70 24.56 4.61 2.23
C LEU A 70 25.80 5.50 2.36
N GLY A 71 25.76 6.65 1.70
CA GLY A 71 26.66 7.75 1.95
C GLY A 71 26.37 8.46 3.27
N GLY A 72 27.18 9.45 3.60
CA GLY A 72 26.88 10.32 4.73
C GLY A 72 25.64 11.19 4.46
N PRO A 73 24.72 11.36 5.45
CA PRO A 73 23.54 12.19 5.26
C PRO A 73 23.93 13.68 5.21
N ALA A 74 23.45 14.39 4.17
CA ALA A 74 23.68 15.79 3.93
C ALA A 74 22.37 16.57 3.73
N PRO A 75 22.32 17.89 4.03
CA PRO A 75 21.18 18.73 3.69
C PRO A 75 20.89 18.69 2.20
N CYS A 76 19.63 18.64 1.83
CA CYS A 76 19.15 18.53 0.46
C CYS A 76 17.89 19.35 0.28
N ALA A 77 17.80 20.12 -0.78
CA ALA A 77 16.56 20.76 -1.24
C ALA A 77 15.78 19.77 -2.10
N LEU A 78 14.54 19.46 -1.72
CA LEU A 78 13.72 18.45 -2.39
C LEU A 78 13.22 18.90 -3.77
N ASP A 79 13.13 20.20 -4.00
CA ASP A 79 12.78 20.81 -5.29
C ASP A 79 13.83 20.56 -6.40
N ARG A 80 15.00 20.00 -6.05
CA ARG A 80 16.05 19.59 -6.98
C ARG A 80 15.95 18.11 -7.40
N MET A 81 15.05 17.37 -6.82
CA MET A 81 14.78 15.99 -7.23
C MET A 81 13.89 15.97 -8.46
N ASP A 82 14.11 15.00 -9.34
CA ASP A 82 13.21 14.75 -10.46
C ASP A 82 11.98 13.96 -9.98
N VAL A 83 12.22 12.97 -9.12
CA VAL A 83 11.18 12.07 -8.60
C VAL A 83 11.38 11.81 -7.12
N ILE A 84 10.28 11.76 -6.37
CA ILE A 84 10.29 11.29 -4.98
C ILE A 84 9.32 10.12 -4.85
N LEU A 85 9.83 8.94 -4.52
CA LEU A 85 9.03 7.77 -4.20
C LEU A 85 8.66 7.82 -2.71
N MET A 86 7.38 8.04 -2.40
CA MET A 86 6.88 7.96 -1.01
C MET A 86 6.53 6.51 -0.70
N ARG A 87 7.44 5.83 -0.02
CA ARG A 87 7.38 4.40 0.29
C ARG A 87 7.38 4.09 1.78
N LYS A 88 7.04 5.09 2.60
CA LYS A 88 6.85 4.88 4.05
C LYS A 88 5.65 3.97 4.27
N ASP A 89 5.84 2.95 5.11
CA ASP A 89 4.77 2.05 5.51
C ASP A 89 3.74 2.75 6.41
N PRO A 90 2.47 2.30 6.43
CA PRO A 90 1.51 2.71 7.45
C PRO A 90 2.04 2.50 8.88
N PRO A 91 1.52 3.21 9.90
CA PRO A 91 0.25 3.90 9.89
C PRO A 91 0.30 5.27 9.22
N VAL A 92 -0.83 5.70 8.65
CA VAL A 92 -1.05 7.07 8.20
C VAL A 92 -1.45 7.91 9.43
N ASP A 93 -0.45 8.27 10.20
CA ASP A 93 -0.57 9.11 11.40
C ASP A 93 -0.28 10.59 11.10
N SER A 94 -0.23 11.42 12.12
CA SER A 94 0.04 12.85 11.97
C SER A 94 1.42 13.11 11.34
N ALA A 95 2.44 12.30 11.66
CA ALA A 95 3.77 12.45 11.07
C ALA A 95 3.73 12.14 9.56
N PHE A 96 3.07 11.05 9.17
CA PHE A 96 2.87 10.72 7.75
C PHE A 96 2.12 11.85 7.03
N LEU A 97 1.08 12.42 7.64
CA LEU A 97 0.33 13.54 7.05
C LEU A 97 1.21 14.78 6.86
N TYR A 98 2.05 15.12 7.84
CA TYR A 98 2.99 16.24 7.70
C TYR A 98 4.04 15.99 6.62
N ASP A 99 4.60 14.78 6.54
CA ASP A 99 5.51 14.40 5.46
C ASP A 99 4.85 14.63 4.09
N THR A 100 3.58 14.22 3.90
CA THR A 100 2.88 14.45 2.64
C THR A 100 2.60 15.92 2.34
N LEU A 101 2.39 16.77 3.36
CA LEU A 101 2.23 18.23 3.18
C LEU A 101 3.56 18.88 2.74
N ILE A 102 4.68 18.39 3.27
CA ILE A 102 6.02 18.83 2.84
C ILE A 102 6.30 18.39 1.40
N LEU A 103 5.97 17.13 1.06
CA LEU A 103 6.14 16.61 -0.30
C LEU A 103 5.25 17.36 -1.33
N GLU A 104 4.09 17.84 -0.92
CA GLU A 104 3.24 18.67 -1.79
C GLU A 104 3.93 19.99 -2.18
N GLN A 105 4.79 20.58 -1.32
CA GLN A 105 5.60 21.73 -1.71
C GLN A 105 6.63 21.36 -2.79
N ALA A 106 7.16 20.14 -2.75
CA ALA A 106 8.03 19.65 -3.84
C ALA A 106 7.23 19.46 -5.14
N GLU A 107 5.98 18.93 -5.07
CA GLU A 107 5.09 18.84 -6.24
C GLU A 107 4.80 20.22 -6.85
N LEU A 108 4.54 21.23 -6.02
CA LEU A 108 4.33 22.61 -6.48
C LEU A 108 5.57 23.20 -7.17
N ALA A 109 6.76 22.75 -6.81
CA ALA A 109 8.02 23.11 -7.45
C ALA A 109 8.31 22.27 -8.72
N GLY A 110 7.42 21.34 -9.11
CA GLY A 110 7.53 20.55 -10.34
C GLY A 110 8.15 19.15 -10.15
N VAL A 111 8.38 18.69 -8.94
CA VAL A 111 8.87 17.33 -8.64
C VAL A 111 7.73 16.31 -8.82
N LEU A 112 8.01 15.16 -9.42
CA LEU A 112 7.05 14.07 -9.49
C LEU A 112 7.09 13.26 -8.18
N VAL A 113 6.03 13.35 -7.37
CA VAL A 113 5.88 12.51 -6.16
C VAL A 113 5.01 11.29 -6.48
N VAL A 114 5.52 10.11 -6.20
CA VAL A 114 4.87 8.81 -6.44
C VAL A 114 4.66 8.09 -5.09
N ASN A 115 3.43 7.88 -4.67
CA ASN A 115 2.16 8.39 -5.19
C ASN A 115 1.95 9.85 -4.77
N ARG A 116 1.10 10.56 -5.52
CA ARG A 116 0.80 11.98 -5.30
C ARG A 116 0.41 12.26 -3.85
N ALA A 117 1.03 13.27 -3.26
CA ALA A 117 0.91 13.58 -1.83
C ALA A 117 -0.55 13.83 -1.37
N ALA A 118 -1.32 14.61 -2.13
CA ALA A 118 -2.73 14.83 -1.84
C ALA A 118 -3.56 13.55 -1.87
N GLY A 119 -3.28 12.65 -2.83
CA GLY A 119 -3.98 11.36 -2.92
C GLY A 119 -3.67 10.44 -1.74
N LEU A 120 -2.43 10.44 -1.24
CA LEU A 120 -2.05 9.68 -0.04
C LEU A 120 -2.79 10.14 1.22
N ARG A 121 -3.05 11.46 1.35
CA ARG A 121 -3.85 12.00 2.46
C ARG A 121 -5.33 11.66 2.35
N ASP A 122 -5.89 11.70 1.13
CA ASP A 122 -7.33 11.58 0.89
C ASP A 122 -7.84 10.13 0.90
N LEU A 123 -6.94 9.17 0.70
CA LEU A 123 -7.29 7.77 0.51
C LEU A 123 -6.87 6.92 1.70
N ASN A 124 -7.78 6.71 2.65
CA ASN A 124 -7.63 5.60 3.59
C ASN A 124 -7.86 4.29 2.81
N GLU A 125 -6.93 3.35 2.90
CA GLU A 125 -6.87 2.14 2.06
C GLU A 125 -8.13 1.26 2.15
N LYS A 126 -8.78 1.23 3.32
CA LYS A 126 -10.03 0.49 3.52
C LYS A 126 -11.25 1.27 3.05
N LEU A 127 -11.31 2.57 3.38
CA LEU A 127 -12.43 3.43 2.97
C LEU A 127 -12.40 3.73 1.46
N ALA A 128 -11.23 3.75 0.84
CA ALA A 128 -11.09 3.96 -0.60
C ALA A 128 -11.83 2.89 -1.41
N ALA A 129 -11.86 1.64 -0.93
CA ALA A 129 -12.61 0.55 -1.58
C ALA A 129 -14.12 0.88 -1.67
N LEU A 130 -14.68 1.56 -0.67
CA LEU A 130 -16.11 1.90 -0.63
C LEU A 130 -16.54 2.97 -1.65
N ARG A 131 -15.58 3.58 -2.37
CA ARG A 131 -15.88 4.42 -3.55
C ARG A 131 -16.38 3.58 -4.73
N PHE A 132 -16.20 2.26 -4.65
CA PHE A 132 -16.58 1.28 -5.68
C PHE A 132 -17.53 0.23 -5.07
N PRO A 133 -18.73 0.66 -4.61
CA PRO A 133 -19.63 -0.24 -3.86
C PRO A 133 -20.04 -1.48 -4.66
N GLN A 134 -20.09 -1.40 -6.00
CA GLN A 134 -20.36 -2.53 -6.89
C GLN A 134 -19.26 -3.61 -6.86
N CYS A 135 -18.07 -3.27 -6.35
CA CYS A 135 -16.94 -4.18 -6.21
C CYS A 135 -16.84 -4.77 -4.79
N CYS A 136 -17.49 -4.18 -3.78
CA CYS A 136 -17.30 -4.51 -2.38
C CYS A 136 -18.33 -5.54 -1.88
N PRO A 137 -17.99 -6.32 -0.83
CA PRO A 137 -19.00 -7.09 -0.08
C PRO A 137 -19.87 -6.11 0.74
N PRO A 138 -21.02 -6.56 1.28
CA PRO A 138 -21.74 -5.80 2.29
C PRO A 138 -20.79 -5.31 3.37
N THR A 139 -20.78 -3.99 3.62
CA THR A 139 -19.81 -3.33 4.48
C THR A 139 -20.49 -2.22 5.26
N ARG A 140 -20.11 -2.05 6.53
CA ARG A 140 -20.47 -0.90 7.36
C ARG A 140 -19.22 -0.33 8.03
N VAL A 141 -19.19 0.97 8.20
CA VAL A 141 -18.19 1.67 9.01
C VAL A 141 -18.94 2.47 10.07
N SER A 142 -18.63 2.22 11.31
CA SER A 142 -19.26 2.92 12.44
C SER A 142 -18.36 2.85 13.68
N ARG A 143 -18.51 3.81 14.60
CA ARG A 143 -18.01 3.71 15.98
C ARG A 143 -19.10 3.26 16.95
N ARG A 144 -20.35 3.18 16.48
CA ARG A 144 -21.49 2.74 17.30
C ARG A 144 -21.52 1.22 17.36
N MET A 145 -21.25 0.70 18.55
CA MET A 145 -21.20 -0.75 18.77
C MET A 145 -22.53 -1.45 18.51
N ASP A 146 -23.66 -0.78 18.79
CA ASP A 146 -25.01 -1.29 18.51
C ASP A 146 -25.24 -1.50 17.00
N GLU A 147 -24.77 -0.56 16.15
CA GLU A 147 -24.87 -0.68 14.70
C GLU A 147 -23.99 -1.79 14.14
N LEU A 148 -22.78 -1.98 14.72
CA LEU A 148 -21.87 -3.05 14.31
C LEU A 148 -22.39 -4.42 14.76
N ALA A 149 -22.97 -4.51 15.97
CA ALA A 149 -23.61 -5.75 16.45
C ALA A 149 -24.83 -6.12 15.61
N ALA A 150 -25.67 -5.15 15.23
CA ALA A 150 -26.80 -5.36 14.32
C ALA A 150 -26.34 -5.89 12.95
N PHE A 151 -25.21 -5.40 12.42
CA PHE A 151 -24.64 -5.91 11.17
C PHE A 151 -24.19 -7.37 11.27
N VAL A 152 -23.61 -7.79 12.43
CA VAL A 152 -23.28 -9.21 12.66
C VAL A 152 -24.54 -10.05 12.70
N ALA A 153 -25.60 -9.58 13.38
CA ALA A 153 -26.88 -10.29 13.46
C ALA A 153 -27.54 -10.46 12.07
N GLU A 154 -27.40 -9.47 11.17
CA GLU A 154 -27.95 -9.48 9.82
C GLU A 154 -27.19 -10.43 8.88
N HIS A 155 -25.84 -10.44 8.97
CA HIS A 155 -24.97 -11.13 8.02
C HIS A 155 -24.36 -12.42 8.56
N GLU A 156 -24.64 -12.79 9.81
CA GLU A 156 -24.29 -14.04 10.53
C GLU A 156 -22.77 -14.27 10.72
N ASP A 157 -21.93 -14.01 9.74
CA ASP A 157 -20.48 -14.24 9.77
C ASP A 157 -19.76 -13.03 9.17
N CYS A 158 -18.94 -12.34 9.96
CA CYS A 158 -18.37 -11.05 9.60
C CYS A 158 -16.90 -10.97 9.98
N VAL A 159 -16.18 -10.07 9.29
CA VAL A 159 -14.82 -9.64 9.64
C VAL A 159 -14.86 -8.19 10.11
N ILE A 160 -14.26 -7.91 11.26
CA ILE A 160 -14.18 -6.59 11.86
C ILE A 160 -12.72 -6.18 11.92
N LYS A 161 -12.41 -4.95 11.46
CA LYS A 161 -11.05 -4.47 11.35
C LYS A 161 -10.94 -2.97 11.64
N PRO A 162 -9.80 -2.49 12.20
CA PRO A 162 -9.54 -1.06 12.36
C PRO A 162 -9.27 -0.43 10.99
N LEU A 163 -9.48 0.88 10.86
CA LEU A 163 -9.23 1.61 9.61
C LEU A 163 -7.74 1.91 9.37
N ASP A 164 -6.94 1.95 10.43
CA ASP A 164 -5.53 2.32 10.44
C ASP A 164 -4.57 1.11 10.55
N GLY A 165 -5.11 -0.11 10.62
CA GLY A 165 -4.34 -1.34 10.72
C GLY A 165 -3.75 -1.80 9.38
N MET A 166 -2.55 -2.42 9.42
CA MET A 166 -1.87 -3.04 8.29
C MET A 166 -1.43 -4.47 8.59
N GLY A 167 -1.10 -5.25 7.55
CA GLY A 167 -0.50 -6.57 7.68
C GLY A 167 -1.39 -7.61 8.39
N GLY A 168 -2.70 -7.41 8.43
CA GLY A 168 -3.64 -8.32 9.08
C GLY A 168 -3.74 -8.16 10.61
N ARG A 169 -3.13 -7.12 11.20
CA ARG A 169 -3.21 -6.87 12.64
C ARG A 169 -4.62 -6.44 13.06
N SER A 170 -5.05 -6.94 14.22
CA SER A 170 -6.36 -6.61 14.83
C SER A 170 -7.56 -6.86 13.92
N ILE A 171 -7.47 -7.87 13.04
CA ILE A 171 -8.60 -8.35 12.25
C ILE A 171 -9.26 -9.49 13.03
N PHE A 172 -10.54 -9.35 13.30
CA PHE A 172 -11.33 -10.35 14.01
C PHE A 172 -12.44 -10.87 13.11
N ARG A 173 -12.71 -12.17 13.22
CA ARG A 173 -13.91 -12.79 12.67
C ARG A 173 -14.89 -13.01 13.80
N ALA A 174 -16.12 -12.57 13.64
CA ALA A 174 -17.18 -12.70 14.61
C ALA A 174 -18.45 -13.25 13.96
N ARG A 175 -19.17 -14.09 14.69
CA ARG A 175 -20.44 -14.69 14.26
C ARG A 175 -21.59 -14.22 15.14
N ALA A 176 -22.79 -14.36 14.62
CA ALA A 176 -23.99 -14.15 15.44
C ALA A 176 -23.97 -15.10 16.64
N GLY A 177 -24.14 -14.55 17.82
CA GLY A 177 -24.08 -15.30 19.09
C GLY A 177 -22.68 -15.54 19.65
N ASP A 178 -21.63 -14.92 19.06
CA ASP A 178 -20.27 -15.00 19.61
C ASP A 178 -20.18 -14.26 20.96
N ASP A 179 -19.80 -14.96 22.01
CA ASP A 179 -19.66 -14.41 23.36
C ASP A 179 -18.61 -13.29 23.45
N ASN A 180 -17.64 -13.28 22.55
CA ASN A 180 -16.58 -12.28 22.52
C ASN A 180 -16.95 -11.04 21.69
N LEU A 181 -18.08 -11.04 20.95
CA LEU A 181 -18.45 -9.95 20.04
C LEU A 181 -18.40 -8.59 20.74
N LYS A 182 -18.94 -8.49 21.96
CA LYS A 182 -18.95 -7.24 22.71
C LYS A 182 -17.53 -6.73 22.98
N VAL A 183 -16.63 -7.59 23.44
CA VAL A 183 -15.23 -7.24 23.75
C VAL A 183 -14.45 -6.87 22.47
N ILE A 184 -14.71 -7.57 21.36
CA ILE A 184 -14.11 -7.23 20.04
C ILE A 184 -14.54 -5.82 19.64
N LEU A 185 -15.82 -5.50 19.74
CA LEU A 185 -16.34 -4.18 19.39
C LEU A 185 -15.80 -3.08 20.30
N GLU A 186 -15.78 -3.30 21.62
CA GLU A 186 -15.18 -2.38 22.60
C GLU A 186 -13.71 -2.09 22.27
N THR A 187 -12.93 -3.13 21.97
CA THR A 187 -11.50 -3.01 21.65
C THR A 187 -11.26 -2.24 20.35
N LEU A 188 -11.97 -2.60 19.28
CA LEU A 188 -11.75 -2.00 17.97
C LEU A 188 -12.31 -0.58 17.85
N THR A 189 -13.38 -0.29 18.59
CA THR A 189 -13.98 1.05 18.60
C THR A 189 -13.44 1.95 19.72
N ASP A 190 -12.53 1.45 20.56
CA ASP A 190 -12.07 2.17 21.76
C ASP A 190 -13.27 2.69 22.57
N GLY A 191 -14.16 1.78 22.95
CA GLY A 191 -15.40 2.11 23.65
C GLY A 191 -16.33 3.07 22.88
N GLY A 192 -16.33 3.07 21.56
CA GLY A 192 -17.14 3.94 20.72
C GLY A 192 -16.50 5.29 20.36
N GLN A 193 -15.19 5.45 20.61
CA GLN A 193 -14.44 6.68 20.25
C GLN A 193 -13.84 6.60 18.83
N ARG A 194 -13.57 5.37 18.32
CA ARG A 194 -12.88 5.12 17.06
C ARG A 194 -13.78 4.40 16.05
N GLN A 195 -13.69 4.78 14.78
CA GLN A 195 -14.37 4.07 13.70
C GLN A 195 -13.75 2.70 13.48
N ALA A 196 -14.59 1.69 13.28
CA ALA A 196 -14.22 0.35 12.84
C ALA A 196 -14.99 -0.01 11.56
N MET A 197 -14.38 -0.83 10.71
CA MET A 197 -15.04 -1.40 9.53
C MET A 197 -15.47 -2.84 9.83
N ILE A 198 -16.70 -3.17 9.47
CA ILE A 198 -17.21 -4.52 9.44
C ILE A 198 -17.64 -4.90 8.04
N GLN A 199 -17.29 -6.10 7.61
CA GLN A 199 -17.63 -6.66 6.30
C GLN A 199 -18.18 -8.08 6.48
N ARG A 200 -19.13 -8.47 5.61
CA ARG A 200 -19.54 -9.88 5.53
C ARG A 200 -18.31 -10.75 5.22
N TYR A 201 -18.16 -11.86 5.94
CA TYR A 201 -17.09 -12.81 5.69
C TYR A 201 -17.21 -13.41 4.29
N ILE A 202 -16.07 -13.56 3.62
CA ILE A 202 -15.98 -14.11 2.26
C ILE A 202 -15.29 -15.48 2.38
N PRO A 203 -16.00 -16.60 2.25
CA PRO A 203 -15.44 -17.94 2.43
C PRO A 203 -14.31 -18.28 1.45
N GLU A 204 -14.31 -17.65 0.27
CA GLU A 204 -13.31 -17.79 -0.77
C GLU A 204 -11.91 -17.32 -0.35
N ILE A 205 -11.76 -16.71 0.85
CA ILE A 205 -10.43 -16.43 1.45
C ILE A 205 -9.55 -17.67 1.52
N THR A 206 -10.14 -18.86 1.61
CA THR A 206 -9.41 -20.14 1.57
C THR A 206 -8.67 -20.37 0.25
N GLN A 207 -9.10 -19.71 -0.84
CA GLN A 207 -8.45 -19.73 -2.15
C GLN A 207 -7.40 -18.62 -2.28
N GLY A 208 -7.33 -17.72 -1.31
CA GLY A 208 -6.37 -16.63 -1.20
C GLY A 208 -7.00 -15.24 -1.23
N ASP A 209 -6.32 -14.33 -0.55
CA ASP A 209 -6.47 -12.88 -0.66
C ASP A 209 -5.57 -12.42 -1.82
N LYS A 210 -6.18 -12.04 -2.95
CA LYS A 210 -5.48 -11.70 -4.19
C LYS A 210 -4.91 -10.28 -4.11
N ARG A 211 -3.59 -10.11 -4.25
CA ARG A 211 -2.94 -8.81 -4.47
C ARG A 211 -2.81 -8.57 -5.97
N ILE A 212 -3.56 -7.61 -6.50
CA ILE A 212 -3.47 -7.13 -7.89
C ILE A 212 -2.72 -5.81 -7.87
N LEU A 213 -1.63 -5.68 -8.65
CA LEU A 213 -0.89 -4.44 -8.77
C LEU A 213 -1.38 -3.64 -9.98
N LEU A 214 -1.56 -2.33 -9.78
CA LEU A 214 -1.85 -1.39 -10.86
C LEU A 214 -0.66 -0.44 -11.04
N VAL A 215 -0.28 -0.20 -12.29
CA VAL A 215 0.65 0.85 -12.69
C VAL A 215 -0.12 1.85 -13.56
N ASP A 216 -0.17 3.11 -13.15
CA ASP A 216 -0.95 4.17 -13.80
C ASP A 216 -2.38 3.75 -14.14
N GLY A 217 -3.03 3.06 -13.20
CA GLY A 217 -4.41 2.58 -13.33
C GLY A 217 -4.60 1.32 -14.16
N GLU A 218 -3.57 0.78 -14.80
CA GLU A 218 -3.64 -0.46 -15.57
C GLU A 218 -3.15 -1.66 -14.72
N PRO A 219 -3.88 -2.77 -14.70
CA PRO A 219 -3.46 -3.94 -13.94
C PRO A 219 -2.28 -4.65 -14.60
N VAL A 220 -1.34 -5.10 -13.78
CA VAL A 220 -0.32 -6.06 -14.20
C VAL A 220 -1.00 -7.39 -14.53
N SER A 221 -0.50 -8.16 -15.52
CA SER A 221 -1.15 -9.37 -16.04
C SER A 221 -1.35 -10.49 -15.02
N HIS A 222 -0.55 -10.50 -13.94
CA HIS A 222 -0.59 -11.51 -12.89
C HIS A 222 -0.82 -10.88 -11.52
N LEU A 223 -1.34 -11.68 -10.60
CA LEU A 223 -1.58 -11.34 -9.19
C LEU A 223 -0.85 -12.32 -8.27
N LEU A 224 -0.75 -11.95 -6.99
CA LEU A 224 -0.31 -12.86 -5.94
C LEU A 224 -1.51 -13.26 -5.07
N ALA A 225 -1.94 -14.52 -5.13
CA ALA A 225 -2.89 -15.08 -4.19
C ALA A 225 -2.17 -15.44 -2.88
N ARG A 226 -2.54 -14.77 -1.79
CA ARG A 226 -1.98 -14.97 -0.44
C ARG A 226 -2.89 -15.91 0.33
N ILE A 227 -2.53 -17.19 0.36
CA ILE A 227 -3.37 -18.27 0.89
C ILE A 227 -3.13 -18.42 2.38
N PRO A 228 -4.17 -18.34 3.24
CA PRO A 228 -4.06 -18.57 4.68
C PRO A 228 -3.44 -19.93 5.01
N GLN A 229 -2.67 -19.99 6.10
CA GLN A 229 -1.99 -21.21 6.56
C GLN A 229 -2.27 -21.44 8.05
N GLY A 230 -2.10 -22.67 8.51
CA GLY A 230 -2.06 -23.00 9.93
C GLY A 230 -3.35 -22.75 10.71
N GLY A 231 -4.53 -22.72 10.05
CA GLY A 231 -5.82 -22.44 10.70
C GLY A 231 -6.12 -20.95 10.89
N ASP A 232 -5.22 -20.05 10.50
CA ASP A 232 -5.50 -18.62 10.42
C ASP A 232 -6.42 -18.35 9.21
N PHE A 233 -7.34 -17.40 9.33
CA PHE A 233 -8.19 -16.95 8.22
C PHE A 233 -7.61 -15.75 7.45
N ARG A 234 -6.45 -15.22 7.87
CA ARG A 234 -5.79 -14.08 7.22
C ARG A 234 -4.81 -14.56 6.15
N GLY A 235 -4.93 -14.03 4.94
CA GLY A 235 -4.05 -14.37 3.81
C GLY A 235 -2.74 -13.57 3.79
N ASN A 236 -2.60 -12.51 4.58
CA ASN A 236 -1.43 -11.63 4.55
C ASN A 236 -0.11 -12.40 4.74
N LEU A 237 0.88 -12.16 3.87
CA LEU A 237 2.21 -12.81 3.99
C LEU A 237 2.89 -12.52 5.33
N ALA A 238 2.66 -11.33 5.90
CA ALA A 238 3.14 -10.96 7.23
C ALA A 238 2.50 -11.79 8.36
N ALA A 239 1.32 -12.36 8.13
CA ALA A 239 0.63 -13.28 9.05
C ALA A 239 0.96 -14.76 8.77
N GLY A 240 1.91 -15.06 7.87
CA GLY A 240 2.32 -16.42 7.54
C GLY A 240 1.60 -17.03 6.33
N GLY A 241 0.86 -16.25 5.56
CA GLY A 241 0.24 -16.71 4.32
C GLY A 241 1.26 -17.21 3.28
N ARG A 242 0.87 -18.19 2.45
CA ARG A 242 1.66 -18.68 1.31
C ARG A 242 1.27 -17.93 0.04
N GLY A 243 2.25 -17.38 -0.66
CA GLY A 243 2.05 -16.73 -1.97
C GLY A 243 1.96 -17.74 -3.11
N GLU A 244 1.04 -17.48 -4.05
CA GLU A 244 0.91 -18.23 -5.30
C GLU A 244 0.59 -17.25 -6.43
N VAL A 245 1.45 -17.18 -7.44
CA VAL A 245 1.25 -16.29 -8.60
C VAL A 245 0.25 -16.92 -9.56
N ARG A 246 -0.72 -16.12 -10.01
CA ARG A 246 -1.79 -16.53 -10.93
C ARG A 246 -2.06 -15.44 -11.95
N GLU A 247 -2.61 -15.79 -13.11
CA GLU A 247 -3.18 -14.81 -14.03
C GLU A 247 -4.45 -14.17 -13.44
N LEU A 248 -4.75 -12.95 -13.85
CA LEU A 248 -6.02 -12.31 -13.52
C LEU A 248 -7.17 -13.02 -14.21
N ASP A 249 -8.24 -13.28 -13.48
CA ASP A 249 -9.52 -13.71 -14.07
C ASP A 249 -10.35 -12.51 -14.59
N ASP A 250 -11.47 -12.76 -15.22
CA ASP A 250 -12.34 -11.72 -15.78
C ASP A 250 -12.91 -10.81 -14.70
N ARG A 251 -13.18 -11.33 -13.50
CA ARG A 251 -13.67 -10.55 -12.38
C ARG A 251 -12.58 -9.64 -11.82
N ASP A 252 -11.35 -10.11 -11.73
CA ASP A 252 -10.19 -9.33 -11.33
C ASP A 252 -9.95 -8.16 -12.29
N ARG A 253 -9.99 -8.42 -13.59
CA ARG A 253 -9.88 -7.40 -14.65
C ARG A 253 -11.01 -6.38 -14.58
N TRP A 254 -12.23 -6.83 -14.34
CA TRP A 254 -13.39 -5.95 -14.19
C TRP A 254 -13.24 -5.03 -12.97
N ILE A 255 -12.82 -5.55 -11.81
CA ILE A 255 -12.55 -4.74 -10.60
C ILE A 255 -11.46 -3.72 -10.90
N ALA A 256 -10.34 -4.13 -11.51
CA ALA A 256 -9.26 -3.23 -11.89
C ALA A 256 -9.74 -2.11 -12.82
N ALA A 257 -10.60 -2.43 -13.80
CA ALA A 257 -11.19 -1.45 -14.71
C ALA A 257 -12.15 -0.46 -14.02
N GLN A 258 -12.78 -0.86 -12.91
CA GLN A 258 -13.59 0.07 -12.10
C GLN A 258 -12.71 1.03 -11.28
N VAL A 259 -11.60 0.53 -10.72
CA VAL A 259 -10.76 1.28 -9.76
C VAL A 259 -9.68 2.11 -10.46
N GLY A 260 -9.06 1.56 -11.49
CA GLY A 260 -7.87 2.12 -12.15
C GLY A 260 -8.03 3.56 -12.62
N PRO A 261 -9.10 3.92 -13.37
CA PRO A 261 -9.30 5.29 -13.85
C PRO A 261 -9.34 6.35 -12.74
N GLU A 262 -9.97 6.03 -11.60
CA GLU A 262 -10.03 6.95 -10.45
C GLU A 262 -8.66 7.05 -9.76
N MET A 263 -7.91 5.97 -9.65
CA MET A 263 -6.57 5.99 -9.08
C MET A 263 -5.62 6.82 -9.94
N ARG A 264 -5.66 6.64 -11.27
CA ARG A 264 -4.90 7.46 -12.23
C ARG A 264 -5.26 8.94 -12.09
N ARG A 265 -6.55 9.28 -12.07
CA ARG A 265 -7.03 10.66 -11.92
C ARG A 265 -6.52 11.32 -10.64
N ARG A 266 -6.32 10.55 -9.56
CA ARG A 266 -5.79 11.02 -8.28
C ARG A 266 -4.27 11.05 -8.21
N GLY A 267 -3.58 10.62 -9.27
CA GLY A 267 -2.12 10.55 -9.30
C GLY A 267 -1.55 9.38 -8.49
N MET A 268 -2.36 8.34 -8.29
CA MET A 268 -1.91 7.09 -7.67
C MET A 268 -1.27 6.21 -8.73
N LEU A 269 0.01 6.42 -8.96
CA LEU A 269 0.75 5.77 -10.05
C LEU A 269 1.02 4.28 -9.76
N PHE A 270 1.15 3.91 -8.50
CA PHE A 270 1.37 2.54 -8.07
C PHE A 270 0.39 2.14 -6.96
N VAL A 271 -0.45 1.17 -7.22
CA VAL A 271 -1.57 0.76 -6.33
C VAL A 271 -1.62 -0.75 -6.20
N GLY A 272 -1.98 -1.24 -5.00
CA GLY A 272 -2.30 -2.64 -4.76
C GLY A 272 -3.78 -2.79 -4.42
N LEU A 273 -4.50 -3.62 -5.17
CA LEU A 273 -5.88 -4.00 -4.82
C LEU A 273 -5.85 -5.32 -4.08
N ASP A 274 -6.61 -5.42 -2.99
CA ASP A 274 -6.85 -6.67 -2.29
C ASP A 274 -8.24 -7.18 -2.63
N VAL A 275 -8.30 -8.40 -3.19
CA VAL A 275 -9.53 -9.01 -3.69
C VAL A 275 -9.68 -10.42 -3.12
N ILE A 276 -10.79 -10.68 -2.45
CA ILE A 276 -11.15 -12.01 -1.94
C ILE A 276 -12.38 -12.51 -2.69
N GLY A 277 -12.26 -13.68 -3.30
CA GLY A 277 -13.29 -14.17 -4.21
C GLY A 277 -13.51 -13.19 -5.36
N GLY A 278 -14.68 -12.61 -5.48
CA GLY A 278 -15.00 -11.56 -6.46
C GLY A 278 -15.20 -10.18 -5.83
N TYR A 279 -14.63 -9.90 -4.63
CA TYR A 279 -14.89 -8.68 -3.89
C TYR A 279 -13.61 -7.91 -3.55
N LEU A 280 -13.61 -6.62 -3.86
CA LEU A 280 -12.59 -5.66 -3.44
C LEU A 280 -12.71 -5.41 -1.93
N THR A 281 -11.60 -5.55 -1.21
CA THR A 281 -11.55 -5.38 0.25
C THR A 281 -10.68 -4.22 0.70
N GLU A 282 -9.64 -3.85 -0.09
CA GLU A 282 -8.72 -2.73 0.17
C GLU A 282 -8.16 -2.16 -1.14
N VAL A 283 -7.81 -0.86 -1.13
CA VAL A 283 -7.07 -0.16 -2.18
C VAL A 283 -5.82 0.41 -1.55
N ASN A 284 -4.70 -0.29 -1.67
CA ASN A 284 -3.45 0.05 -1.02
C ASN A 284 -2.68 1.09 -1.86
N VAL A 285 -2.48 2.28 -1.33
CA VAL A 285 -1.86 3.42 -2.04
C VAL A 285 -0.56 3.91 -1.41
N THR A 286 -0.26 3.55 -0.16
CA THR A 286 0.93 4.00 0.57
C THR A 286 2.18 3.27 0.11
N SER A 287 2.35 2.04 0.53
CA SER A 287 3.51 1.20 0.24
C SER A 287 3.11 -0.21 -0.21
N PRO A 288 2.30 -0.38 -1.30
CA PRO A 288 1.90 -1.70 -1.74
C PRO A 288 3.11 -2.58 -2.09
N THR A 289 3.01 -3.86 -1.70
CA THR A 289 4.07 -4.88 -1.83
C THR A 289 3.70 -5.95 -2.85
N CYS A 290 4.56 -6.98 -2.99
CA CYS A 290 4.41 -8.17 -3.83
C CYS A 290 4.99 -8.04 -5.25
N ILE A 291 5.78 -7.01 -5.54
CA ILE A 291 6.49 -6.91 -6.84
C ILE A 291 7.37 -8.15 -7.03
N ARG A 292 8.25 -8.46 -6.07
CA ARG A 292 9.26 -9.52 -6.23
C ARG A 292 8.66 -10.91 -6.38
N GLU A 293 7.59 -11.19 -5.65
CA GLU A 293 6.88 -12.47 -5.76
C GLU A 293 6.21 -12.62 -7.12
N ILE A 294 5.56 -11.57 -7.63
CA ILE A 294 4.90 -11.58 -8.94
C ILE A 294 5.94 -11.69 -10.06
N ASP A 295 7.00 -10.90 -10.01
CA ASP A 295 8.08 -10.93 -11.00
C ASP A 295 8.74 -12.31 -11.07
N ALA A 296 9.07 -12.89 -9.91
CA ALA A 296 9.69 -14.22 -9.85
C ALA A 296 8.78 -15.34 -10.38
N GLY A 297 7.47 -15.26 -10.09
CA GLY A 297 6.53 -16.31 -10.48
C GLY A 297 6.01 -16.20 -11.92
N ALA A 298 5.99 -14.99 -12.50
CA ALA A 298 5.45 -14.71 -13.83
C ALA A 298 6.51 -14.32 -14.88
N GLY A 299 7.79 -14.13 -14.47
CA GLY A 299 8.81 -13.63 -15.37
C GLY A 299 8.58 -12.19 -15.82
N LEU A 300 7.99 -11.37 -14.94
CA LEU A 300 7.67 -9.97 -15.22
C LEU A 300 8.75 -9.03 -14.66
N ASN A 301 8.62 -7.75 -14.97
CA ASN A 301 9.36 -6.65 -14.37
C ASN A 301 8.38 -5.51 -14.05
N VAL A 302 7.64 -5.65 -12.96
CA VAL A 302 6.63 -4.66 -12.54
C VAL A 302 7.28 -3.31 -12.22
N ALA A 303 8.46 -3.31 -11.60
CA ALA A 303 9.21 -2.09 -11.37
C ALA A 303 9.59 -1.42 -12.71
N GLY A 304 9.91 -2.20 -13.74
CA GLY A 304 10.16 -1.71 -15.09
C GLY A 304 8.96 -0.97 -15.67
N LEU A 305 7.75 -1.55 -15.58
CA LEU A 305 6.51 -0.90 -16.03
C LEU A 305 6.28 0.45 -15.31
N LEU A 306 6.55 0.48 -14.00
CA LEU A 306 6.43 1.72 -13.22
C LEU A 306 7.43 2.79 -13.72
N PHE A 307 8.70 2.41 -13.94
CA PHE A 307 9.72 3.35 -14.41
C PHE A 307 9.51 3.80 -15.85
N ASP A 308 8.96 2.97 -16.75
CA ASP A 308 8.54 3.39 -18.09
C ASP A 308 7.54 4.56 -17.99
N ARG A 309 6.62 4.47 -17.02
CA ARG A 309 5.63 5.53 -16.80
C ARG A 309 6.22 6.77 -16.14
N ILE A 310 7.10 6.59 -15.15
CA ILE A 310 7.82 7.70 -14.49
C ILE A 310 8.63 8.49 -15.51
N GLU A 311 9.42 7.82 -16.32
CA GLU A 311 10.25 8.44 -17.36
C GLU A 311 9.37 9.18 -18.39
N ALA A 312 8.25 8.60 -18.82
CA ALA A 312 7.31 9.26 -19.72
C ALA A 312 6.65 10.52 -19.14
N LEU A 313 6.50 10.61 -17.82
CA LEU A 313 5.97 11.80 -17.14
C LEU A 313 7.04 12.88 -16.91
N ARG A 314 8.34 12.54 -17.00
CA ARG A 314 9.47 13.45 -16.79
C ARG A 314 10.17 13.86 -18.08
N GLY A 315 9.93 13.16 -19.17
CA GLY A 315 10.45 13.48 -20.50
C GLY A 315 9.55 14.37 -21.28
#